data_186f4590c2c76958c7f281770760f439
#
_entry.id   186f4590c2c76958c7f281770760f439
#
_cell.length_a   1.000
_cell.length_b   1.000
_cell.length_c   1.000
_cell.angle_alpha   90.00
_cell.angle_beta   90.00
_cell.angle_gamma   90.00
#
_symmetry.space_group_name_H-M   'P 1'
#
loop_
_entity.id
_entity.type
_entity.pdbx_description
1 polymer ?
#
loop_
_entity_poly.entity_id
_entity_poly.type
_entity_poly.pdbx_seq_one_letter_code
_entity_poly.pdbx_strand_id
1 'polypeptide(L)'
;MRQLMSEQDFADIRHLLPDSVLGLMQVAGEEHTFTLIRRFGGTNIPVGKNYQKSGKALYAMLAEEVGEEAALRIGAAYGSQRMVWIPKCEHATRELRDRFIRRRFDELTGAPDCAMASYAAVRLLAREHDLTERWVWAILKNTDQLPEDSAQNSLF
;
A
#
# COMPACT_ATOMS: atom_id res chain seq x y z
N MET A 1 0.48 9.65 -9.73
CA MET A 1 1.88 9.22 -9.61
C MET A 1 1.91 7.81 -9.01
N ARG A 2 2.26 6.82 -9.80
CA ARG A 2 2.47 5.47 -9.29
C ARG A 2 3.74 5.48 -8.46
N GLN A 3 3.57 5.37 -7.17
CA GLN A 3 4.64 5.17 -6.22
C GLN A 3 5.13 3.72 -6.40
N LEU A 4 6.28 3.57 -7.04
CA LEU A 4 6.91 2.26 -7.18
C LEU A 4 7.39 1.83 -5.79
N MET A 5 6.57 1.05 -5.11
CA MET A 5 6.99 0.30 -3.92
C MET A 5 7.86 -0.85 -4.37
N SER A 6 8.97 -1.07 -3.68
CA SER A 6 9.83 -2.22 -3.95
C SER A 6 9.22 -3.49 -3.35
N GLU A 7 9.58 -4.65 -3.88
CA GLU A 7 9.21 -5.94 -3.27
C GLU A 7 9.69 -6.04 -1.81
N GLN A 8 10.84 -5.43 -1.52
CA GLN A 8 11.38 -5.38 -0.16
C GLN A 8 10.47 -4.57 0.79
N ASP A 9 9.89 -3.46 0.33
CA ASP A 9 8.94 -2.68 1.15
C ASP A 9 7.73 -3.52 1.57
N PHE A 10 7.18 -4.30 0.65
CA PHE A 10 6.06 -5.18 0.96
C PHE A 10 6.45 -6.33 1.88
N ALA A 11 7.63 -6.91 1.69
CA ALA A 11 8.15 -7.96 2.56
C ALA A 11 8.32 -7.44 4.00
N ASP A 12 8.87 -6.26 4.17
CA ASP A 12 9.14 -5.67 5.48
C ASP A 12 7.87 -5.34 6.28
N ILE A 13 6.78 -4.96 5.60
CA ILE A 13 5.53 -4.59 6.27
C ILE A 13 4.55 -5.75 6.48
N ARG A 14 4.87 -6.96 6.02
CA ARG A 14 3.96 -8.12 6.15
C ARG A 14 3.55 -8.39 7.59
N HIS A 15 4.42 -8.18 8.55
CA HIS A 15 4.13 -8.34 9.98
C HIS A 15 3.08 -7.33 10.50
N LEU A 16 2.82 -6.25 9.78
CA LEU A 16 1.80 -5.24 10.11
C LEU A 16 0.43 -5.55 9.49
N LEU A 17 0.33 -6.60 8.68
CA LEU A 17 -0.88 -6.95 7.94
C LEU A 17 -1.64 -8.10 8.60
N PRO A 18 -2.98 -8.07 8.64
CA PRO A 18 -3.77 -9.20 9.09
C PRO A 18 -3.73 -10.36 8.09
N ASP A 19 -3.95 -11.58 8.57
CA ASP A 19 -3.91 -12.82 7.76
C ASP A 19 -4.86 -12.78 6.56
N SER A 20 -6.02 -12.14 6.70
CA SER A 20 -6.98 -11.96 5.60
C SER A 20 -6.40 -11.18 4.43
N VAL A 21 -5.55 -10.19 4.71
CA VAL A 21 -4.85 -9.40 3.68
C VAL A 21 -3.71 -10.20 3.08
N LEU A 22 -2.98 -10.96 3.87
CA LEU A 22 -1.94 -11.87 3.36
C LEU A 22 -2.53 -12.91 2.39
N GLY A 23 -3.70 -13.45 2.70
CA GLY A 23 -4.46 -14.32 1.80
C GLY A 23 -4.85 -13.62 0.49
N LEU A 24 -5.35 -12.39 0.58
CA LEU A 24 -5.70 -11.59 -0.60
C LEU A 24 -4.46 -11.27 -1.46
N MET A 25 -3.31 -11.00 -0.84
CA MET A 25 -2.05 -10.78 -1.55
C MET A 25 -1.59 -12.01 -2.34
N GLN A 26 -1.80 -13.21 -1.82
CA GLN A 26 -1.51 -14.46 -2.54
C GLN A 26 -2.41 -14.63 -3.78
N VAL A 27 -3.64 -14.17 -3.72
CA VAL A 27 -4.62 -14.28 -4.81
C VAL A 27 -4.45 -13.19 -5.86
N ALA A 28 -4.39 -11.94 -5.43
CA ALA A 28 -4.42 -10.76 -6.31
C ALA A 28 -3.03 -10.16 -6.59
N GLY A 29 -2.05 -10.47 -5.78
CA GLY A 29 -0.74 -9.82 -5.77
C GLY A 29 -0.69 -8.59 -4.85
N GLU A 30 0.50 -8.17 -4.51
CA GLU A 30 0.74 -7.11 -3.52
C GLU A 30 0.22 -5.75 -3.99
N GLU A 31 0.55 -5.34 -5.20
CA GLU A 31 0.15 -4.04 -5.77
C GLU A 31 -1.38 -3.90 -5.83
N HIS A 32 -2.07 -4.91 -6.33
CA HIS A 32 -3.53 -4.90 -6.44
C HIS A 32 -4.21 -4.92 -5.08
N THR A 33 -3.66 -5.67 -4.12
CA THR A 33 -4.18 -5.69 -2.74
C THR A 33 -4.08 -4.31 -2.09
N PHE A 34 -2.96 -3.60 -2.24
CA PHE A 34 -2.83 -2.24 -1.71
C PHE A 34 -3.70 -1.23 -2.47
N THR A 35 -3.97 -1.44 -3.75
CA THR A 35 -4.97 -0.66 -4.48
C THR A 35 -6.35 -0.81 -3.85
N LEU A 36 -6.76 -2.05 -3.56
CA LEU A 36 -8.03 -2.33 -2.88
C LEU A 36 -8.09 -1.72 -1.48
N ILE A 37 -7.03 -1.84 -0.69
CA ILE A 37 -6.95 -1.23 0.65
C ILE A 37 -7.10 0.29 0.58
N ARG A 38 -6.44 0.96 -0.34
CA ARG A 38 -6.53 2.42 -0.50
C ARG A 38 -7.92 2.89 -0.94
N ARG A 39 -8.57 2.12 -1.81
CA ARG A 39 -9.87 2.49 -2.38
C ARG A 39 -11.04 2.09 -1.50
N PHE A 40 -10.97 0.94 -0.87
CA PHE A 40 -12.09 0.28 -0.20
C PHE A 40 -11.81 -0.11 1.26
N GLY A 41 -10.67 0.30 1.82
CA GLY A 41 -10.32 -0.02 3.21
C GLY A 41 -11.40 0.39 4.21
N GLY A 42 -11.79 -0.53 5.06
CA GLY A 42 -12.88 -0.37 6.01
C GLY A 42 -14.26 -0.68 5.45
N THR A 43 -14.36 -1.29 4.27
CA THR A 43 -15.64 -1.67 3.65
C THR A 43 -15.64 -3.12 3.17
N ASN A 44 -16.83 -3.64 2.89
CA ASN A 44 -17.02 -4.90 2.19
C ASN A 44 -17.10 -4.65 0.69
N ILE A 45 -16.35 -5.42 -0.10
CA ILE A 45 -16.47 -5.42 -1.55
C ILE A 45 -17.37 -6.58 -1.95
N PRO A 46 -18.44 -6.34 -2.75
CA PRO A 46 -19.21 -7.41 -3.33
C PRO A 46 -18.39 -8.15 -4.38
N VAL A 47 -18.31 -9.46 -4.27
CA VAL A 47 -17.60 -10.32 -5.22
C VAL A 47 -18.60 -11.36 -5.76
N GLY A 48 -18.74 -11.42 -7.07
CA GLY A 48 -19.61 -12.37 -7.74
C GLY A 48 -18.83 -13.39 -8.57
N LYS A 49 -19.49 -14.51 -8.86
CA LYS A 49 -19.05 -15.41 -9.92
C LYS A 49 -19.43 -14.82 -11.27
N ASN A 50 -18.56 -14.88 -12.24
CA ASN A 50 -18.75 -14.28 -13.55
C ASN A 50 -19.69 -15.12 -14.46
N TYR A 51 -20.80 -15.66 -13.93
CA TYR A 51 -21.74 -16.49 -14.66
C TYR A 51 -23.09 -15.79 -14.94
N GLN A 52 -23.64 -15.10 -13.96
CA GLN A 52 -24.91 -14.39 -14.07
C GLN A 52 -24.70 -12.91 -14.35
N LYS A 53 -25.74 -12.22 -14.86
CA LYS A 53 -25.69 -10.78 -15.19
C LYS A 53 -25.20 -9.92 -14.03
N SER A 54 -25.68 -10.16 -12.81
CA SER A 54 -25.24 -9.45 -11.60
C SER A 54 -23.77 -9.74 -11.25
N GLY A 55 -23.35 -11.00 -11.37
CA GLY A 55 -21.96 -11.40 -11.14
C GLY A 55 -20.99 -10.81 -12.16
N LYS A 56 -21.42 -10.69 -13.42
CA LYS A 56 -20.64 -10.03 -14.49
C LYS A 56 -20.47 -8.53 -14.24
N ALA A 57 -21.50 -7.86 -13.74
CA ALA A 57 -21.40 -6.43 -13.37
C ALA A 57 -20.42 -6.20 -12.21
N LEU A 58 -20.46 -7.05 -11.19
CA LEU A 58 -19.51 -7.00 -10.06
C LEU A 58 -18.08 -7.31 -10.50
N TYR A 59 -17.92 -8.29 -11.39
CA TYR A 59 -16.62 -8.60 -11.99
C TYR A 59 -16.05 -7.42 -12.77
N ALA A 60 -16.88 -6.78 -13.62
CA ALA A 60 -16.46 -5.61 -14.40
C ALA A 60 -16.02 -4.45 -13.51
N MET A 61 -16.76 -4.17 -12.44
CA MET A 61 -16.39 -3.14 -11.45
C MET A 61 -15.05 -3.45 -10.77
N LEU A 62 -14.83 -4.69 -10.38
CA LEU A 62 -13.57 -5.12 -9.79
C LEU A 62 -12.42 -5.05 -10.80
N ALA A 63 -12.66 -5.44 -12.05
CA ALA A 63 -11.68 -5.39 -13.13
C ALA A 63 -11.23 -3.96 -13.47
N GLU A 64 -12.10 -2.97 -13.34
CA GLU A 64 -11.73 -1.55 -13.48
C GLU A 64 -10.70 -1.11 -12.44
N GLU A 65 -10.76 -1.66 -11.23
CA GLU A 65 -9.87 -1.28 -10.13
C GLU A 65 -8.53 -2.03 -10.14
N VAL A 66 -8.54 -3.32 -10.42
CA VAL A 66 -7.36 -4.19 -10.28
C VAL A 66 -6.94 -4.90 -11.57
N GLY A 67 -7.67 -4.71 -12.66
CA GLY A 67 -7.43 -5.39 -13.93
C GLY A 67 -8.16 -6.74 -14.02
N GLU A 68 -8.33 -7.24 -15.25
CA GLU A 68 -9.11 -8.43 -15.52
C GLU A 68 -8.53 -9.71 -14.91
N GLU A 69 -7.22 -9.86 -14.97
CA GLU A 69 -6.55 -11.05 -14.45
C GLU A 69 -6.66 -11.17 -12.94
N ALA A 70 -6.41 -10.10 -12.20
CA ALA A 70 -6.58 -10.08 -10.76
C ALA A 70 -8.05 -10.23 -10.34
N ALA A 71 -8.97 -9.61 -11.07
CA ALA A 71 -10.42 -9.76 -10.84
C ALA A 71 -10.89 -11.21 -11.04
N LEU A 72 -10.38 -11.92 -12.04
CA LEU A 72 -10.65 -13.35 -12.23
C LEU A 72 -10.18 -14.20 -11.06
N ARG A 73 -8.95 -13.95 -10.59
CA ARG A 73 -8.40 -14.68 -9.44
C ARG A 73 -9.18 -14.42 -8.16
N ILE A 74 -9.56 -13.17 -7.90
CA ILE A 74 -10.38 -12.79 -6.74
C ILE A 74 -11.77 -13.43 -6.83
N GLY A 75 -12.40 -13.38 -7.99
CA GLY A 75 -13.70 -14.02 -8.23
C GLY A 75 -13.67 -15.53 -8.04
N ALA A 76 -12.62 -16.21 -8.49
CA ALA A 76 -12.44 -17.65 -8.29
C ALA A 76 -12.23 -18.01 -6.80
N ALA A 77 -11.43 -17.22 -6.07
CA ALA A 77 -11.12 -17.49 -4.67
C ALA A 77 -12.25 -17.11 -3.70
N TYR A 78 -12.94 -15.99 -3.94
CA TYR A 78 -13.88 -15.38 -2.98
C TYR A 78 -15.33 -15.29 -3.50
N GLY A 79 -15.60 -15.64 -4.76
CA GLY A 79 -16.92 -15.48 -5.36
C GLY A 79 -18.07 -16.24 -4.66
N SER A 80 -17.75 -17.32 -3.93
CA SER A 80 -18.72 -18.05 -3.11
C SER A 80 -19.11 -17.34 -1.81
N GLN A 81 -18.29 -16.42 -1.33
CA GLN A 81 -18.52 -15.67 -0.10
C GLN A 81 -19.43 -14.44 -0.30
N ARG A 82 -19.68 -14.05 -1.54
CA ARG A 82 -20.43 -12.86 -1.96
C ARG A 82 -19.82 -11.52 -1.56
N MET A 83 -19.16 -11.44 -0.42
CA MET A 83 -18.55 -10.21 0.12
C MET A 83 -17.15 -10.51 0.64
N VAL A 84 -16.24 -9.61 0.40
CA VAL A 84 -14.88 -9.65 0.96
C VAL A 84 -14.64 -8.39 1.77
N TRP A 85 -14.31 -8.55 3.05
CA TRP A 85 -13.93 -7.44 3.91
C TRP A 85 -12.52 -6.97 3.59
N ILE A 86 -12.37 -5.67 3.34
CA ILE A 86 -11.08 -5.02 3.12
C ILE A 86 -10.74 -4.17 4.35
N PRO A 87 -9.78 -4.59 5.19
CA PRO A 87 -9.36 -3.78 6.32
C PRO A 87 -8.62 -2.52 5.87
N LYS A 88 -8.60 -1.50 6.73
CA LYS A 88 -7.90 -0.24 6.43
C LYS A 88 -6.37 -0.38 6.42
N CYS A 89 -5.82 -1.30 7.21
CA CYS A 89 -4.38 -1.54 7.34
C CYS A 89 -3.58 -0.25 7.60
N GLU A 90 -4.08 0.61 8.49
CA GLU A 90 -3.53 1.96 8.69
C GLU A 90 -2.05 1.97 9.07
N HIS A 91 -1.60 1.01 9.87
CA HIS A 91 -0.19 0.91 10.25
C HIS A 91 0.71 0.61 9.05
N ALA A 92 0.33 -0.38 8.24
CA ALA A 92 1.08 -0.76 7.05
C ALA A 92 1.10 0.35 5.99
N THR A 93 -0.05 0.94 5.70
CA THR A 93 -0.16 2.03 4.71
C THR A 93 0.57 3.29 5.15
N ARG A 94 0.56 3.59 6.45
CA ARG A 94 1.33 4.70 7.04
C ARG A 94 2.83 4.46 6.92
N GLU A 95 3.31 3.28 7.28
CA GLU A 95 4.73 2.95 7.17
C GLU A 95 5.22 3.03 5.71
N LEU A 96 4.46 2.52 4.75
CA LEU A 96 4.80 2.65 3.33
C LEU A 96 4.89 4.11 2.88
N ARG A 97 3.93 4.95 3.28
CA ARG A 97 3.95 6.39 3.01
C ARG A 97 5.18 7.05 3.62
N ASP A 98 5.48 6.74 4.88
CA ASP A 98 6.57 7.35 5.62
C ASP A 98 7.93 6.97 5.01
N ARG A 99 8.11 5.71 4.56
CA ARG A 99 9.28 5.27 3.79
C ARG A 99 9.44 6.05 2.49
N PHE A 100 8.36 6.25 1.78
CA PHE A 100 8.38 7.05 0.55
C PHE A 100 8.80 8.49 0.82
N ILE A 101 8.26 9.12 1.84
CA ILE A 101 8.61 10.49 2.23
C ILE A 101 10.10 10.59 2.54
N ARG A 102 10.68 9.66 3.30
CA ARG A 102 12.12 9.62 3.62
C ARG A 102 12.97 9.52 2.35
N ARG A 103 12.68 8.58 1.47
CA ARG A 103 13.42 8.43 0.20
C ARG A 103 13.29 9.65 -0.70
N ARG A 104 12.07 10.15 -0.84
CA ARG A 104 11.82 11.31 -1.69
C ARG A 104 12.52 12.57 -1.17
N PHE A 105 12.59 12.73 0.14
CA PHE A 105 13.36 13.80 0.76
C PHE A 105 14.85 13.68 0.41
N ASP A 106 15.43 12.50 0.54
CA ASP A 106 16.84 12.25 0.21
C ASP A 106 17.13 12.54 -1.27
N GLU A 107 16.23 12.12 -2.19
CA GLU A 107 16.34 12.44 -3.60
C GLU A 107 16.31 13.95 -3.87
N LEU A 108 15.37 14.67 -3.26
CA LEU A 108 15.19 16.11 -3.47
C LEU A 108 16.35 16.94 -2.92
N THR A 109 16.92 16.53 -1.80
CA THR A 109 17.99 17.27 -1.11
C THR A 109 19.39 16.80 -1.51
N GLY A 110 19.54 15.59 -2.03
CA GLY A 110 20.79 14.98 -2.43
C GLY A 110 21.14 15.09 -3.92
N ALA A 111 20.30 15.72 -4.74
CA ALA A 111 20.52 15.85 -6.18
C ALA A 111 21.80 16.66 -6.47
N PRO A 112 22.79 16.13 -7.25
CA PRO A 112 24.08 16.79 -7.42
C PRO A 112 24.00 18.13 -8.14
N ASP A 113 23.05 18.30 -9.06
CA ASP A 113 22.94 19.49 -9.92
C ASP A 113 21.85 20.48 -9.49
N CYS A 114 20.90 20.06 -8.64
CA CYS A 114 19.76 20.87 -8.24
C CYS A 114 19.20 20.45 -6.87
N ALA A 115 20.06 20.43 -5.86
CA ALA A 115 19.63 20.10 -4.50
C ALA A 115 18.62 21.14 -3.96
N MET A 116 17.47 20.65 -3.52
CA MET A 116 16.48 21.49 -2.87
C MET A 116 16.85 21.73 -1.41
N ALA A 117 16.62 22.95 -0.91
CA ALA A 117 16.80 23.21 0.52
C ALA A 117 15.84 22.36 1.36
N SER A 118 16.31 21.85 2.49
CA SER A 118 15.55 20.88 3.32
C SER A 118 14.14 21.36 3.69
N TYR A 119 14.00 22.62 4.09
CA TYR A 119 12.67 23.16 4.42
C TYR A 119 11.73 23.27 3.22
N ALA A 120 12.28 23.51 2.02
CA ALA A 120 11.49 23.54 0.78
C ALA A 120 11.02 22.13 0.40
N ALA A 121 11.89 21.13 0.53
CA ALA A 121 11.54 19.74 0.32
C ALA A 121 10.46 19.28 1.31
N VAL A 122 10.58 19.62 2.59
CA VAL A 122 9.57 19.32 3.61
C VAL A 122 8.21 19.95 3.28
N ARG A 123 8.22 21.22 2.86
CA ARG A 123 6.98 21.91 2.47
C ARG A 123 6.30 21.25 1.25
N LEU A 124 7.09 20.84 0.26
CA LEU A 124 6.60 20.13 -0.92
C LEU A 124 5.96 18.80 -0.51
N LEU A 125 6.67 17.98 0.26
CA LEU A 125 6.19 16.67 0.73
C LEU A 125 4.95 16.80 1.62
N ALA A 126 4.89 17.81 2.48
CA ALA A 126 3.73 18.08 3.32
C ALA A 126 2.48 18.33 2.47
N ARG A 127 2.60 19.08 1.38
CA ARG A 127 1.50 19.35 0.44
C ARG A 127 1.11 18.11 -0.37
N GLU A 128 2.08 17.36 -0.87
CA GLU A 128 1.83 16.17 -1.68
C GLU A 128 1.10 15.07 -0.90
N HIS A 129 1.35 14.99 0.41
CA HIS A 129 0.78 13.96 1.28
C HIS A 129 -0.32 14.43 2.23
N ASP A 130 -0.75 15.69 2.11
CA ASP A 130 -1.74 16.31 3.00
C ASP A 130 -1.37 16.19 4.48
N LEU A 131 -0.11 16.52 4.77
CA LEU A 131 0.47 16.52 6.10
C LEU A 131 0.94 17.92 6.51
N THR A 132 1.16 18.13 7.80
CA THR A 132 1.84 19.33 8.30
C THR A 132 3.36 19.20 8.14
N GLU A 133 4.07 20.32 7.97
CA GLU A 133 5.54 20.33 7.93
C GLU A 133 6.14 19.69 9.19
N ARG A 134 5.53 19.96 10.36
CA ARG A 134 5.94 19.34 11.64
C ARG A 134 5.85 17.81 11.59
N TRP A 135 4.81 17.27 10.96
CA TRP A 135 4.62 15.83 10.82
C TRP A 135 5.68 15.23 9.89
N VAL A 136 5.96 15.90 8.77
CA VAL A 136 7.02 15.47 7.85
C VAL A 136 8.37 15.44 8.55
N TRP A 137 8.72 16.48 9.32
CA TRP A 137 9.94 16.47 10.12
C TRP A 137 10.00 15.30 11.12
N ALA A 138 8.89 14.95 11.74
CA ALA A 138 8.82 13.79 12.64
C ALA A 138 9.07 12.47 11.89
N ILE A 139 8.50 12.33 10.69
CA ILE A 139 8.74 11.15 9.83
C ILE A 139 10.22 11.02 9.45
N LEU A 140 10.87 12.13 9.10
CA LEU A 140 12.28 12.15 8.71
C LEU A 140 13.26 11.80 9.86
N LYS A 141 12.83 11.97 11.11
CA LYS A 141 13.62 11.57 12.29
C LYS A 141 13.55 10.07 12.60
N ASN A 142 12.57 9.38 12.05
CA ASN A 142 12.37 7.95 12.27
C ASN A 142 13.03 7.14 11.15
N THR A 143 13.33 5.87 11.46
CA THR A 143 13.83 4.87 10.49
C THR A 143 12.70 3.94 10.06
N ASP A 144 12.93 3.20 8.98
CA ASP A 144 12.01 2.18 8.51
C ASP A 144 11.79 1.11 9.59
N GLN A 145 10.53 0.73 9.79
CA GLN A 145 10.18 -0.36 10.68
C GLN A 145 10.51 -1.70 9.98
N LEU A 146 11.32 -2.50 10.64
CA LEU A 146 11.71 -3.83 10.16
C LEU A 146 11.03 -4.91 11.02
N PRO A 147 10.82 -6.13 10.47
CA PRO A 147 10.39 -7.27 11.27
C PRO A 147 11.36 -7.51 12.45
N GLU A 148 10.84 -7.93 13.59
CA GLU A 148 11.65 -8.11 14.83
C GLU A 148 12.84 -9.06 14.64
N ASP A 149 12.71 -10.07 13.78
CA ASP A 149 13.79 -11.02 13.47
C ASP A 149 15.02 -10.37 12.80
N SER A 150 14.84 -9.23 12.12
CA SER A 150 15.94 -8.51 11.49
C SER A 150 16.73 -7.66 12.47
N ALA A 151 16.10 -7.24 13.56
CA ALA A 151 16.75 -6.39 14.58
C ALA A 151 17.73 -7.21 15.45
N GLN A 152 17.52 -8.50 15.64
CA GLN A 152 18.41 -9.36 16.43
C GLN A 152 19.70 -9.73 15.71
N ASN A 153 19.72 -9.78 14.37
CA ASN A 153 20.89 -10.14 13.60
C ASN A 153 21.88 -8.99 13.36
N SER A 154 21.54 -7.74 13.71
CA SER A 154 22.44 -6.60 13.54
C SER A 154 23.30 -6.27 14.76
N LEU A 155 23.21 -7.08 15.83
CA LEU A 155 23.98 -6.90 17.07
C LEU A 155 25.20 -7.84 17.20
N PHE A 156 25.52 -8.57 16.15
CA PHE A 156 26.72 -9.44 16.13
C PHE A 156 27.58 -9.19 14.90
#